data_7b102a176ed24050be15a8a745a12b56
#
_entry.id   7b102a176ed24050be15a8a745a12b56
#
_cell.length_a   1.000
_cell.length_b   1.000
_cell.length_c   1.000
_cell.angle_alpha   90.00
_cell.angle_beta   90.00
_cell.angle_gamma   90.00
#
_symmetry.space_group_name_H-M   'P 1'
#
loop_
_entity.id
_entity.type
_entity.pdbx_description
1 polymer ?
#
loop_
_entity_poly.entity_id
_entity_poly.type
_entity_poly.pdbx_seq_one_letter_code
_entity_poly.pdbx_strand_id
1 'polypeptide(L)'
;MTYSITYIYKNLTNQNQLLTKTNLKMKKAFHILAAMLTSSFAFAQDDTETATPPATIWGGSADAYYKYDFSKQMNGLTSFTNSQDSFELGMASVEAAHSFGKASVFVDLGFGKRAGEFSYNDTTDKDINAKFLIKQLFFTYQVTEKFKFVAGSFGTHIGYEVLDAVDNKNYSMSYAFSYGPFFNTGLKAQYTSGKFTAMFGITNPTDFKSAMDAGSSQKTYIGQLGYIGETGSAYLNVTTGSTNPTPGTLVVPSDENKTQIDFVASKTISDSFALGFNATYAKSKNDFDSTLDGDWFAVVGYANYAFNPALLLAYRIEYFDAKDALNLGTLNGSSVFANTVSLNYKVGKLTIIPELRYDAASEDIFLDKDALPTGGSFYALLATTYSF
;
A
#
# COMPACT_ATOMS: atom_id res chain seq x y z
N MET A 1 23.28 35.25 42.84
CA MET A 1 23.47 34.91 41.43
C MET A 1 23.63 33.41 41.19
N THR A 2 23.29 32.56 42.18
CA THR A 2 23.56 31.10 42.14
C THR A 2 22.30 30.25 41.91
N TYR A 3 21.10 30.84 41.85
CA TYR A 3 19.84 30.12 41.65
C TYR A 3 19.42 29.94 40.18
N SER A 4 20.06 30.63 39.23
CA SER A 4 19.67 30.64 37.83
C SER A 4 20.30 29.47 37.05
N ILE A 5 21.46 28.95 37.42
CA ILE A 5 22.19 27.92 36.68
C ILE A 5 21.62 26.53 36.95
N THR A 6 21.17 26.24 38.18
CA THR A 6 20.56 24.96 38.55
C THR A 6 19.21 24.72 37.90
N TYR A 7 18.45 25.79 37.62
CA TYR A 7 17.15 25.70 36.93
C TYR A 7 17.33 25.39 35.45
N ILE A 8 18.36 25.95 34.81
CA ILE A 8 18.68 25.69 33.39
C ILE A 8 19.20 24.28 33.20
N TYR A 9 20.04 23.78 34.11
CA TYR A 9 20.54 22.38 34.04
C TYR A 9 19.44 21.34 34.23
N LYS A 10 18.46 21.62 35.13
CA LYS A 10 17.33 20.71 35.36
C LYS A 10 16.36 20.66 34.19
N ASN A 11 16.17 21.78 33.43
CA ASN A 11 15.38 21.83 32.23
C ASN A 11 16.07 21.16 31.03
N LEU A 12 17.39 21.26 30.89
CA LEU A 12 18.16 20.60 29.84
C LEU A 12 18.21 19.08 30.04
N THR A 13 18.30 18.59 31.26
CA THR A 13 18.23 17.15 31.55
C THR A 13 16.85 16.57 31.37
N ASN A 14 15.77 17.34 31.65
CA ASN A 14 14.40 16.91 31.35
C ASN A 14 14.11 16.90 29.87
N GLN A 15 14.60 17.89 29.09
CA GLN A 15 14.47 17.88 27.63
C GLN A 15 15.24 16.70 27.01
N ASN A 16 16.45 16.37 27.48
CA ASN A 16 17.20 15.22 26.99
C ASN A 16 16.56 13.88 27.35
N GLN A 17 15.88 13.77 28.50
CA GLN A 17 15.10 12.58 28.84
C GLN A 17 13.80 12.48 28.02
N LEU A 18 13.16 13.60 27.66
CA LEU A 18 12.02 13.60 26.74
C LEU A 18 12.46 13.22 25.32
N LEU A 19 13.57 13.74 24.83
CA LEU A 19 14.12 13.44 23.52
C LEU A 19 14.53 11.96 23.40
N THR A 20 15.14 11.38 24.47
CA THR A 20 15.47 9.96 24.48
C THR A 20 14.25 9.05 24.54
N LYS A 21 13.19 9.45 25.28
CA LYS A 21 11.90 8.71 25.29
C LYS A 21 11.15 8.84 23.98
N THR A 22 11.25 9.99 23.29
CA THR A 22 10.65 10.21 21.97
C THR A 22 11.39 9.42 20.89
N ASN A 23 12.72 9.36 20.94
CA ASN A 23 13.53 8.53 20.03
C ASN A 23 13.26 7.02 20.22
N LEU A 24 13.01 6.58 21.47
CA LEU A 24 12.60 5.20 21.73
C LEU A 24 11.19 4.89 21.22
N LYS A 25 10.29 5.88 21.25
CA LYS A 25 8.93 5.75 20.67
C LYS A 25 8.95 5.80 19.13
N MET A 26 9.84 6.59 18.51
CA MET A 26 10.00 6.59 17.04
C MET A 26 10.62 5.29 16.54
N LYS A 27 11.62 4.73 17.21
CA LYS A 27 12.12 3.38 16.90
C LYS A 27 11.01 2.34 16.98
N LYS A 28 10.07 2.45 17.95
CA LYS A 28 8.90 1.57 18.03
C LYS A 28 7.86 1.82 16.93
N ALA A 29 7.63 3.05 16.50
CA ALA A 29 6.67 3.36 15.43
C ALA A 29 7.14 2.88 14.06
N PHE A 30 8.44 2.97 13.75
CA PHE A 30 9.01 2.44 12.51
C PHE A 30 8.99 0.90 12.47
N HIS A 31 9.07 0.24 13.64
CA HIS A 31 8.93 -1.21 13.76
C HIS A 31 7.46 -1.69 13.73
N ILE A 32 6.50 -0.81 14.03
CA ILE A 32 5.07 -1.15 14.00
C ILE A 32 4.57 -1.25 12.56
N LEU A 33 5.04 -0.43 11.62
CA LEU A 33 4.65 -0.51 10.21
C LEU A 33 5.18 -1.80 9.54
N ALA A 34 6.43 -2.18 9.81
CA ALA A 34 6.97 -3.48 9.40
C ALA A 34 6.32 -4.65 10.16
N ALA A 35 5.82 -4.43 11.37
CA ALA A 35 5.18 -5.44 12.21
C ALA A 35 3.71 -5.68 11.87
N MET A 36 2.99 -4.73 11.25
CA MET A 36 1.63 -4.97 10.76
C MET A 36 1.59 -5.95 9.57
N LEU A 37 2.64 -5.97 8.75
CA LEU A 37 2.82 -7.01 7.73
C LEU A 37 3.33 -8.34 8.31
N THR A 38 3.89 -8.33 9.52
CA THR A 38 4.47 -9.52 10.16
C THR A 38 4.06 -9.68 11.62
N SER A 39 2.87 -9.17 12.06
CA SER A 39 2.46 -9.25 13.46
C SER A 39 2.52 -10.70 13.99
N SER A 40 3.74 -11.15 14.26
CA SER A 40 4.02 -12.25 15.14
C SER A 40 3.93 -11.68 16.55
N PHE A 41 2.74 -11.66 17.13
CA PHE A 41 2.62 -11.54 18.57
C PHE A 41 3.29 -12.79 19.16
N ALA A 42 4.52 -12.66 19.64
CA ALA A 42 5.15 -13.70 20.43
C ALA A 42 4.40 -13.75 21.78
N PHE A 43 3.52 -14.71 21.91
CA PHE A 43 2.99 -15.09 23.21
C PHE A 43 3.98 -16.09 23.82
N ALA A 44 4.80 -15.62 24.75
CA ALA A 44 5.43 -16.51 25.72
C ALA A 44 4.30 -16.99 26.65
N GLN A 45 3.96 -18.25 26.57
CA GLN A 45 3.03 -18.90 27.47
C GLN A 45 3.86 -19.30 28.73
N ASP A 46 3.73 -18.51 29.77
CA ASP A 46 4.11 -18.95 31.13
C ASP A 46 2.84 -19.40 31.84
N ASP A 47 2.80 -20.64 32.30
CA ASP A 47 1.62 -21.39 32.72
C ASP A 47 1.01 -20.98 34.08
N THR A 48 1.31 -19.78 34.62
CA THR A 48 0.89 -19.39 35.98
C THR A 48 0.48 -17.95 36.22
N GLU A 49 0.15 -17.14 35.17
CA GLU A 49 -0.48 -15.84 35.42
C GLU A 49 -1.95 -15.83 34.98
N THR A 50 -2.79 -15.20 35.82
CA THR A 50 -4.19 -14.89 35.52
C THR A 50 -4.28 -14.20 34.14
N ALA A 51 -4.71 -14.95 33.13
CA ALA A 51 -4.80 -14.51 31.76
C ALA A 51 -5.61 -13.20 31.70
N THR A 52 -4.96 -12.11 31.34
CA THR A 52 -5.65 -10.86 31.01
C THR A 52 -6.66 -11.17 29.92
N PRO A 53 -7.95 -10.77 30.04
CA PRO A 53 -8.92 -11.02 28.99
C PRO A 53 -8.41 -10.49 27.67
N PRO A 54 -8.62 -11.20 26.55
CA PRO A 54 -8.14 -10.75 25.25
C PRO A 54 -8.76 -9.38 24.91
N ALA A 55 -7.91 -8.40 24.69
CA ALA A 55 -8.33 -7.04 24.38
C ALA A 55 -8.53 -6.88 22.87
N THR A 56 -9.60 -6.19 22.48
CA THR A 56 -9.76 -5.69 21.12
C THR A 56 -8.96 -4.41 20.97
N ILE A 57 -8.05 -4.36 19.99
CA ILE A 57 -7.28 -3.18 19.64
C ILE A 57 -8.03 -2.48 18.50
N TRP A 58 -8.30 -1.19 18.67
CA TRP A 58 -8.94 -0.34 17.67
C TRP A 58 -7.93 0.63 17.10
N GLY A 59 -8.08 0.93 15.81
CA GLY A 59 -7.31 1.92 15.08
C GLY A 59 -8.15 2.51 13.97
N GLY A 60 -7.56 3.46 13.26
CA GLY A 60 -8.19 4.01 12.09
C GLY A 60 -7.43 5.20 11.53
N SER A 61 -7.87 5.65 10.37
CA SER A 61 -7.29 6.77 9.66
C SER A 61 -8.35 7.58 8.93
N ALA A 62 -7.99 8.79 8.55
CA ALA A 62 -8.77 9.61 7.61
C ALA A 62 -7.84 10.47 6.79
N ASP A 63 -8.19 10.72 5.53
CA ASP A 63 -7.45 11.60 4.65
C ASP A 63 -8.37 12.43 3.75
N ALA A 64 -7.88 13.61 3.39
CA ALA A 64 -8.50 14.51 2.44
C ALA A 64 -7.40 15.22 1.64
N TYR A 65 -7.70 15.63 0.41
CA TYR A 65 -6.74 16.34 -0.41
C TYR A 65 -7.40 17.36 -1.35
N TYR A 66 -6.57 18.28 -1.83
CA TYR A 66 -6.85 19.14 -2.96
C TYR A 66 -5.76 18.95 -4.00
N LYS A 67 -6.14 18.80 -5.26
CA LYS A 67 -5.20 18.65 -6.37
C LYS A 67 -5.49 19.70 -7.43
N TYR A 68 -4.42 20.31 -7.96
CA TYR A 68 -4.46 21.24 -9.07
C TYR A 68 -3.43 20.85 -10.13
N ASP A 69 -3.91 20.39 -11.29
CA ASP A 69 -3.09 20.19 -12.48
C ASP A 69 -2.96 21.52 -13.23
N PHE A 70 -1.75 21.94 -13.55
CA PHE A 70 -1.47 23.23 -14.19
C PHE A 70 -1.92 23.29 -15.64
N SER A 71 -2.22 22.16 -16.28
CA SER A 71 -2.91 22.10 -17.56
C SER A 71 -4.41 22.40 -17.46
N LYS A 72 -4.99 22.42 -16.23
CA LYS A 72 -6.44 22.50 -15.97
C LYS A 72 -7.23 21.32 -16.54
N GLN A 73 -6.55 20.21 -16.82
CA GLN A 73 -7.15 18.99 -17.34
C GLN A 73 -7.08 17.87 -16.29
N MET A 74 -7.90 16.86 -16.47
CA MET A 74 -7.93 15.69 -15.59
C MET A 74 -6.90 14.67 -16.08
N ASN A 75 -5.62 14.92 -15.80
CA ASN A 75 -4.47 14.07 -16.18
C ASN A 75 -4.15 13.00 -15.13
N GLY A 76 -5.16 12.44 -14.46
CA GLY A 76 -4.98 11.46 -13.40
C GLY A 76 -4.88 10.03 -13.94
N LEU A 77 -3.67 9.55 -14.25
CA LEU A 77 -3.42 8.19 -14.72
C LEU A 77 -2.98 7.23 -13.60
N THR A 78 -2.99 7.67 -12.33
CA THR A 78 -2.72 6.83 -11.16
C THR A 78 -3.92 6.82 -10.22
N SER A 79 -4.03 5.78 -9.38
CA SER A 79 -5.15 5.57 -8.47
C SER A 79 -5.30 6.68 -7.43
N PHE A 80 -6.53 6.97 -7.05
CA PHE A 80 -6.96 7.75 -5.88
C PHE A 80 -6.77 9.27 -5.96
N THR A 81 -5.91 9.79 -6.85
CA THR A 81 -5.63 11.22 -6.98
C THR A 81 -5.92 11.74 -8.38
N ASN A 82 -7.05 11.32 -8.95
CA ASN A 82 -7.47 11.59 -10.33
C ASN A 82 -8.44 12.75 -10.48
N SER A 83 -8.60 13.64 -9.48
CA SER A 83 -9.40 14.85 -9.54
C SER A 83 -8.62 16.03 -10.13
N GLN A 84 -9.34 17.10 -10.50
CA GLN A 84 -8.78 18.37 -10.96
C GLN A 84 -9.52 19.53 -10.29
N ASP A 85 -8.75 20.47 -9.71
CA ASP A 85 -9.23 21.71 -9.08
C ASP A 85 -10.38 21.44 -8.10
N SER A 86 -10.20 20.41 -7.24
CA SER A 86 -11.25 19.89 -6.36
C SER A 86 -10.71 19.48 -5.00
N PHE A 87 -11.51 19.76 -3.96
CA PHE A 87 -11.33 19.21 -2.62
C PHE A 87 -11.98 17.83 -2.57
N GLU A 88 -11.22 16.84 -2.17
CA GLU A 88 -11.64 15.44 -2.16
C GLU A 88 -11.54 14.84 -0.77
N LEU A 89 -12.53 14.04 -0.42
CA LEU A 89 -12.44 13.10 0.70
C LEU A 89 -11.78 11.82 0.17
N GLY A 90 -10.56 11.52 0.65
CA GLY A 90 -9.84 10.31 0.25
C GLY A 90 -10.51 9.06 0.83
N MET A 91 -10.20 8.75 2.08
CA MET A 91 -10.79 7.60 2.79
C MET A 91 -10.83 7.88 4.30
N ALA A 92 -11.88 7.36 4.96
CA ALA A 92 -11.89 7.12 6.39
C ALA A 92 -11.84 5.61 6.62
N SER A 93 -10.98 5.14 7.54
CA SER A 93 -10.82 3.73 7.90
C SER A 93 -11.08 3.52 9.37
N VAL A 94 -11.66 2.37 9.70
CA VAL A 94 -11.79 1.86 11.07
C VAL A 94 -11.27 0.44 11.10
N GLU A 95 -10.34 0.17 12.00
CA GLU A 95 -9.69 -1.11 12.16
C GLU A 95 -9.97 -1.72 13.53
N ALA A 96 -10.12 -3.03 13.57
CA ALA A 96 -10.21 -3.80 14.80
C ALA A 96 -9.42 -5.10 14.70
N ALA A 97 -8.59 -5.36 15.70
CA ALA A 97 -7.85 -6.61 15.86
C ALA A 97 -8.24 -7.25 17.20
N HIS A 98 -8.63 -8.53 17.18
CA HIS A 98 -8.93 -9.29 18.37
C HIS A 98 -8.24 -10.65 18.35
N SER A 99 -7.57 -11.01 19.44
CA SER A 99 -6.85 -12.28 19.59
C SER A 99 -7.45 -13.11 20.70
N PHE A 100 -7.59 -14.41 20.47
CA PHE A 100 -8.12 -15.37 21.43
C PHE A 100 -7.39 -16.72 21.28
N GLY A 101 -6.56 -17.05 22.26
CA GLY A 101 -5.70 -18.23 22.21
C GLY A 101 -4.77 -18.19 20.98
N LYS A 102 -4.81 -19.25 20.16
CA LYS A 102 -4.01 -19.35 18.90
C LYS A 102 -4.68 -18.68 17.70
N ALA A 103 -5.85 -18.10 17.84
CA ALA A 103 -6.59 -17.49 16.77
C ALA A 103 -6.68 -15.97 16.94
N SER A 104 -6.83 -15.26 15.82
CA SER A 104 -7.15 -13.84 15.80
C SER A 104 -8.03 -13.50 14.61
N VAL A 105 -8.74 -12.40 14.72
CA VAL A 105 -9.48 -11.78 13.63
C VAL A 105 -9.02 -10.35 13.45
N PHE A 106 -8.90 -9.93 12.21
CA PHE A 106 -8.65 -8.54 11.82
C PHE A 106 -9.75 -8.08 10.89
N VAL A 107 -10.29 -6.90 11.16
CA VAL A 107 -11.30 -6.22 10.35
C VAL A 107 -10.79 -4.83 10.05
N ASP A 108 -10.87 -4.43 8.79
CA ASP A 108 -10.51 -3.10 8.32
C ASP A 108 -11.61 -2.62 7.35
N LEU A 109 -12.32 -1.58 7.77
CA LEU A 109 -13.41 -0.97 7.03
C LEU A 109 -12.97 0.36 6.47
N GLY A 110 -13.28 0.62 5.19
CA GLY A 110 -12.95 1.86 4.51
C GLY A 110 -14.17 2.51 3.87
N PHE A 111 -14.24 3.84 3.95
CA PHE A 111 -15.32 4.67 3.42
C PHE A 111 -14.72 5.79 2.60
N GLY A 112 -15.28 6.11 1.44
CA GLY A 112 -14.84 7.20 0.59
C GLY A 112 -14.32 6.74 -0.78
N LYS A 113 -13.83 7.71 -1.56
CA LYS A 113 -13.42 7.50 -2.95
C LYS A 113 -12.33 6.43 -3.09
N ARG A 114 -11.29 6.49 -2.26
CA ARG A 114 -10.17 5.52 -2.27
C ARG A 114 -10.65 4.09 -1.98
N ALA A 115 -11.57 3.91 -1.01
CA ALA A 115 -12.15 2.60 -0.74
C ALA A 115 -13.00 2.07 -1.90
N GLY A 116 -13.72 2.95 -2.60
CA GLY A 116 -14.48 2.61 -3.80
C GLY A 116 -13.58 2.19 -4.96
N GLU A 117 -12.54 2.95 -5.25
CA GLU A 117 -11.56 2.62 -6.30
C GLU A 117 -10.77 1.34 -5.97
N PHE A 118 -10.46 1.10 -4.71
CA PHE A 118 -9.82 -0.14 -4.26
C PHE A 118 -10.66 -1.39 -4.55
N SER A 119 -11.98 -1.28 -4.50
CA SER A 119 -12.92 -2.40 -4.70
C SER A 119 -13.51 -2.45 -6.12
N TYR A 120 -12.80 -1.97 -7.12
CA TYR A 120 -13.28 -1.74 -8.48
C TYR A 120 -13.90 -2.96 -9.18
N ASN A 121 -13.44 -4.17 -8.90
CA ASN A 121 -13.95 -5.40 -9.49
C ASN A 121 -15.25 -5.93 -8.84
N ASP A 122 -15.65 -5.37 -7.70
CA ASP A 122 -16.88 -5.76 -7.02
C ASP A 122 -18.10 -4.91 -7.44
N THR A 123 -17.99 -4.10 -8.51
CA THR A 123 -18.96 -3.06 -8.88
C THR A 123 -20.25 -3.56 -9.55
N THR A 124 -20.34 -4.82 -9.92
CA THR A 124 -21.49 -5.36 -10.69
C THR A 124 -22.55 -6.03 -9.84
N ASP A 125 -22.31 -6.20 -8.54
CA ASP A 125 -23.26 -6.82 -7.62
C ASP A 125 -24.23 -5.76 -7.03
N LYS A 126 -25.50 -6.14 -6.84
CA LYS A 126 -26.52 -5.28 -6.22
C LYS A 126 -26.17 -4.88 -4.77
N ASP A 127 -25.34 -5.67 -4.10
CA ASP A 127 -24.87 -5.43 -2.72
C ASP A 127 -23.52 -4.71 -2.66
N ILE A 128 -23.16 -4.02 -3.71
CA ILE A 128 -21.88 -3.33 -3.91
C ILE A 128 -21.47 -2.45 -2.72
N ASN A 129 -22.43 -1.71 -2.13
CA ASN A 129 -22.14 -0.76 -1.05
C ASN A 129 -21.61 -1.46 0.21
N ALA A 130 -22.05 -2.67 0.51
CA ALA A 130 -21.56 -3.42 1.66
C ALA A 130 -20.14 -3.98 1.43
N LYS A 131 -19.81 -4.36 0.20
CA LYS A 131 -18.46 -4.88 -0.15
C LYS A 131 -17.39 -3.82 -0.16
N PHE A 132 -17.71 -2.58 -0.54
CA PHE A 132 -16.78 -1.45 -0.51
C PHE A 132 -16.29 -1.10 0.87
N LEU A 133 -17.10 -1.38 1.90
CA LEU A 133 -16.75 -1.09 3.27
C LEU A 133 -15.63 -1.99 3.79
N ILE A 134 -15.50 -3.21 3.27
CA ILE A 134 -14.52 -4.19 3.76
C ILE A 134 -13.24 -4.07 2.94
N LYS A 135 -12.23 -3.40 3.47
CA LYS A 135 -10.87 -3.39 2.92
C LYS A 135 -10.19 -4.73 3.18
N GLN A 136 -10.21 -5.17 4.44
CA GLN A 136 -9.67 -6.44 4.86
C GLN A 136 -10.58 -7.09 5.90
N LEU A 137 -10.74 -8.41 5.81
CA LEU A 137 -11.36 -9.25 6.82
C LEU A 137 -10.72 -10.62 6.74
N PHE A 138 -9.90 -10.96 7.73
CA PHE A 138 -9.26 -12.26 7.75
C PHE A 138 -9.09 -12.81 9.16
N PHE A 139 -9.02 -14.12 9.23
CA PHE A 139 -8.73 -14.91 10.42
C PHE A 139 -7.31 -15.45 10.32
N THR A 140 -6.61 -15.45 11.46
CA THR A 140 -5.29 -16.07 11.59
C THR A 140 -5.37 -17.21 12.59
N TYR A 141 -4.72 -18.33 12.29
CA TYR A 141 -4.53 -19.45 13.21
C TYR A 141 -3.05 -19.79 13.33
N GLN A 142 -2.49 -19.59 14.53
CA GLN A 142 -1.10 -19.88 14.86
C GLN A 142 -0.95 -21.36 15.21
N VAL A 143 -0.39 -22.16 14.27
CA VAL A 143 -0.18 -23.60 14.47
C VAL A 143 0.99 -23.82 15.42
N THR A 144 2.15 -23.17 15.13
CA THR A 144 3.34 -23.13 15.97
C THR A 144 3.84 -21.68 16.04
N GLU A 145 4.85 -21.40 16.86
CA GLU A 145 5.48 -20.06 16.91
C GLU A 145 5.98 -19.57 15.54
N LYS A 146 6.31 -20.48 14.64
CA LYS A 146 6.89 -20.17 13.32
C LYS A 146 5.91 -20.30 12.16
N PHE A 147 4.77 -20.95 12.36
CA PHE A 147 3.88 -21.31 11.26
C PHE A 147 2.43 -20.94 11.54
N LYS A 148 1.80 -20.22 10.63
CA LYS A 148 0.39 -19.81 10.71
C LYS A 148 -0.33 -19.92 9.39
N PHE A 149 -1.65 -20.06 9.47
CA PHE A 149 -2.59 -19.89 8.36
C PHE A 149 -3.32 -18.56 8.49
N VAL A 150 -3.64 -17.98 7.33
CA VAL A 150 -4.48 -16.77 7.23
C VAL A 150 -5.55 -17.04 6.19
N ALA A 151 -6.82 -16.86 6.54
CA ALA A 151 -7.97 -17.08 5.66
C ALA A 151 -8.89 -15.86 5.66
N GLY A 152 -9.32 -15.42 4.47
CA GLY A 152 -10.20 -14.27 4.27
C GLY A 152 -9.69 -13.33 3.19
N SER A 153 -10.09 -12.05 3.26
CA SER A 153 -9.63 -10.99 2.35
C SER A 153 -8.54 -10.17 3.02
N PHE A 154 -7.40 -10.06 2.39
CA PHE A 154 -6.20 -9.38 2.90
C PHE A 154 -5.51 -8.57 1.80
N GLY A 155 -4.84 -7.50 2.17
CA GLY A 155 -4.06 -6.66 1.26
C GLY A 155 -3.02 -7.44 0.47
N THR A 156 -2.67 -6.93 -0.68
CA THR A 156 -1.65 -7.53 -1.55
C THR A 156 -0.29 -7.64 -0.84
N HIS A 157 0.52 -8.57 -1.31
CA HIS A 157 1.95 -8.69 -0.94
C HIS A 157 2.88 -8.11 -2.02
N ILE A 158 2.30 -7.60 -3.11
CA ILE A 158 3.00 -6.98 -4.25
C ILE A 158 3.14 -5.49 -3.99
N GLY A 159 4.32 -4.94 -4.27
CA GLY A 159 4.57 -3.51 -4.22
C GLY A 159 5.10 -2.98 -2.88
N TYR A 160 5.64 -1.77 -2.94
CA TYR A 160 6.21 -1.04 -1.80
C TYR A 160 5.18 -0.15 -1.11
N GLU A 161 4.30 0.49 -1.89
CA GLU A 161 3.25 1.36 -1.39
C GLU A 161 2.05 0.56 -0.88
N VAL A 162 1.29 1.18 0.02
CA VAL A 162 0.09 0.57 0.62
C VAL A 162 -1.14 1.44 0.39
N LEU A 163 -2.34 0.86 0.57
CA LEU A 163 -3.61 1.54 0.32
C LEU A 163 -3.79 2.79 1.17
N ASP A 164 -3.51 2.69 2.48
CA ASP A 164 -3.77 3.77 3.43
C ASP A 164 -2.77 4.91 3.28
N ALA A 165 -3.27 6.11 3.03
CA ALA A 165 -2.44 7.29 2.77
C ALA A 165 -1.54 7.65 3.96
N VAL A 166 -1.95 7.37 5.19
CA VAL A 166 -1.18 7.65 6.41
C VAL A 166 0.13 6.86 6.49
N ASP A 167 0.22 5.75 5.79
CA ASP A 167 1.37 4.83 5.81
C ASP A 167 2.39 5.14 4.71
N ASN A 168 1.96 5.83 3.65
CA ASN A 168 2.84 6.29 2.58
C ASN A 168 3.51 7.63 2.92
N LYS A 169 4.66 7.91 2.32
CA LYS A 169 5.36 9.20 2.48
C LYS A 169 5.09 10.16 1.33
N ASN A 170 4.75 9.63 0.15
CA ASN A 170 4.14 10.35 -0.95
C ASN A 170 2.63 10.08 -0.90
N TYR A 171 1.80 11.12 -1.06
CA TYR A 171 0.35 10.95 -0.97
C TYR A 171 -0.24 10.35 -2.24
N SER A 172 0.20 10.78 -3.42
CA SER A 172 -0.18 10.18 -4.69
C SER A 172 0.54 8.84 -4.90
N MET A 173 -0.13 7.92 -5.60
CA MET A 173 0.40 6.59 -5.87
C MET A 173 1.34 6.56 -7.07
N SER A 174 2.30 5.62 -7.06
CA SER A 174 3.08 5.26 -8.24
C SER A 174 2.22 4.56 -9.30
N TYR A 175 2.71 4.50 -10.53
CA TYR A 175 2.14 3.64 -11.57
C TYR A 175 2.29 2.17 -11.19
N ALA A 176 3.45 1.79 -10.63
CA ALA A 176 3.69 0.42 -10.14
C ALA A 176 2.61 -0.07 -9.17
N PHE A 177 2.18 0.78 -8.23
CA PHE A 177 1.08 0.48 -7.32
C PHE A 177 -0.27 0.45 -8.06
N SER A 178 -0.53 1.46 -8.90
CA SER A 178 -1.84 1.66 -9.52
C SER A 178 -2.24 0.57 -10.51
N TYR A 179 -1.26 -0.06 -11.15
CA TYR A 179 -1.46 -1.15 -12.12
C TYR A 179 -1.10 -2.54 -11.57
N GLY A 180 -0.68 -2.61 -10.30
CA GLY A 180 -0.52 -3.84 -9.53
C GLY A 180 -1.83 -4.29 -8.88
N PRO A 181 -1.82 -5.47 -8.23
CA PRO A 181 -2.97 -5.99 -7.48
C PRO A 181 -3.14 -5.23 -6.15
N PHE A 182 -4.38 -5.08 -5.69
CA PHE A 182 -4.72 -4.40 -4.45
C PHE A 182 -4.95 -5.35 -3.28
N PHE A 183 -5.62 -6.48 -3.52
CA PHE A 183 -5.94 -7.45 -2.47
C PHE A 183 -6.14 -8.86 -3.01
N ASN A 184 -6.18 -9.81 -2.09
CA ASN A 184 -6.49 -11.21 -2.39
C ASN A 184 -7.50 -11.75 -1.38
N THR A 185 -8.40 -12.62 -1.82
CA THR A 185 -9.34 -13.34 -0.94
C THR A 185 -9.13 -14.83 -1.06
N GLY A 186 -8.72 -15.48 0.02
CA GLY A 186 -8.41 -16.91 -0.01
C GLY A 186 -7.71 -17.40 1.25
N LEU A 187 -6.83 -18.37 1.08
CA LEU A 187 -6.05 -19.00 2.14
C LEU A 187 -4.57 -18.86 1.85
N LYS A 188 -3.78 -18.44 2.83
CA LYS A 188 -2.31 -18.46 2.76
C LYS A 188 -1.70 -19.07 4.01
N ALA A 189 -0.56 -19.76 3.82
CA ALA A 189 0.31 -20.27 4.86
C ALA A 189 1.55 -19.37 4.95
N GLN A 190 1.99 -19.06 6.16
CA GLN A 190 3.18 -18.25 6.42
C GLN A 190 4.10 -18.95 7.40
N TYR A 191 5.38 -18.98 7.07
CA TYR A 191 6.45 -19.53 7.90
C TYR A 191 7.49 -18.45 8.15
N THR A 192 7.90 -18.27 9.43
CA THR A 192 8.93 -17.31 9.82
C THR A 192 9.96 -18.02 10.70
N SER A 193 11.25 -17.88 10.37
CA SER A 193 12.33 -18.41 11.17
C SER A 193 13.52 -17.46 11.18
N GLY A 194 13.78 -16.87 12.36
CA GLY A 194 14.77 -15.81 12.50
C GLY A 194 14.44 -14.61 11.62
N LYS A 195 15.34 -14.26 10.71
CA LYS A 195 15.19 -13.13 9.79
C LYS A 195 14.49 -13.50 8.45
N PHE A 196 14.15 -14.76 8.25
CA PHE A 196 13.55 -15.22 6.99
C PHE A 196 12.07 -15.51 7.16
N THR A 197 11.30 -15.16 6.11
CA THR A 197 9.88 -15.50 6.02
C THR A 197 9.57 -16.08 4.63
N ALA A 198 8.61 -16.98 4.60
CA ALA A 198 8.06 -17.54 3.37
C ALA A 198 6.54 -17.59 3.45
N MET A 199 5.87 -17.32 2.36
CA MET A 199 4.41 -17.37 2.24
C MET A 199 4.04 -18.06 0.93
N PHE A 200 3.00 -18.88 1.00
CA PHE A 200 2.31 -19.44 -0.17
C PHE A 200 0.81 -19.39 0.06
N GLY A 201 0.03 -19.08 -0.96
CA GLY A 201 -1.43 -19.04 -0.86
C GLY A 201 -2.15 -19.36 -2.17
N ILE A 202 -3.44 -19.67 -2.00
CA ILE A 202 -4.40 -19.90 -3.09
C ILE A 202 -5.58 -18.98 -2.83
N THR A 203 -5.93 -18.16 -3.82
CA THR A 203 -6.96 -17.14 -3.70
C THR A 203 -7.95 -17.18 -4.86
N ASN A 204 -9.04 -16.46 -4.74
CA ASN A 204 -9.85 -16.07 -5.88
C ASN A 204 -8.98 -15.31 -6.89
N PRO A 205 -9.46 -15.03 -8.10
CA PRO A 205 -8.78 -14.10 -8.98
C PRO A 205 -8.42 -12.81 -8.24
N THR A 206 -7.28 -12.23 -8.58
CA THR A 206 -6.78 -11.01 -7.94
C THR A 206 -7.84 -9.90 -7.98
N ASP A 207 -7.99 -9.17 -6.87
CA ASP A 207 -8.95 -8.08 -6.69
C ASP A 207 -10.43 -8.48 -6.74
N PHE A 208 -10.74 -9.76 -6.46
CA PHE A 208 -12.11 -10.24 -6.27
C PHE A 208 -12.33 -10.75 -4.84
N LYS A 209 -13.30 -10.14 -4.13
CA LYS A 209 -13.71 -10.62 -2.81
C LYS A 209 -14.56 -11.88 -2.90
N SER A 210 -15.29 -12.06 -4.01
CA SER A 210 -16.13 -13.24 -4.25
C SER A 210 -16.03 -13.68 -5.70
N ALA A 211 -16.09 -14.99 -5.94
CA ALA A 211 -16.33 -15.56 -7.26
C ALA A 211 -17.85 -15.61 -7.47
N MET A 212 -18.35 -14.93 -8.50
CA MET A 212 -19.80 -14.73 -8.70
C MET A 212 -20.47 -15.81 -9.53
N ASP A 213 -19.70 -16.57 -10.31
CA ASP A 213 -20.17 -17.65 -11.15
C ASP A 213 -19.08 -18.71 -11.41
N ALA A 214 -19.41 -19.76 -12.13
CA ALA A 214 -18.47 -20.84 -12.47
C ALA A 214 -17.29 -20.35 -13.33
N GLY A 215 -17.48 -19.34 -14.16
CA GLY A 215 -16.43 -18.72 -14.97
C GLY A 215 -15.42 -17.93 -14.14
N SER A 216 -15.83 -17.42 -12.98
CA SER A 216 -14.98 -16.68 -12.06
C SER A 216 -14.37 -17.53 -10.94
N SER A 217 -14.52 -18.86 -11.01
CA SER A 217 -14.00 -19.78 -9.98
C SER A 217 -12.51 -20.11 -10.12
N GLN A 218 -11.83 -19.60 -11.12
CA GLN A 218 -10.39 -19.79 -11.31
C GLN A 218 -9.59 -19.27 -10.12
N LYS A 219 -8.38 -19.77 -9.95
CA LYS A 219 -7.56 -19.47 -8.78
C LYS A 219 -6.28 -18.75 -9.15
N THR A 220 -5.88 -17.85 -8.25
CA THR A 220 -4.57 -17.21 -8.25
C THR A 220 -3.70 -17.83 -7.17
N TYR A 221 -2.46 -18.11 -7.52
CA TYR A 221 -1.42 -18.58 -6.61
C TYR A 221 -0.54 -17.39 -6.24
N ILE A 222 -0.26 -17.26 -4.96
CA ILE A 222 0.57 -16.18 -4.42
C ILE A 222 1.74 -16.75 -3.64
N GLY A 223 2.90 -16.10 -3.75
CA GLY A 223 4.12 -16.53 -3.06
C GLY A 223 4.99 -15.35 -2.67
N GLN A 224 5.70 -15.48 -1.56
CA GLN A 224 6.65 -14.48 -1.08
C GLN A 224 7.81 -15.16 -0.36
N LEU A 225 9.02 -14.69 -0.62
CA LEU A 225 10.20 -14.93 0.20
C LEU A 225 10.70 -13.60 0.75
N GLY A 226 10.94 -13.53 2.04
CA GLY A 226 11.33 -12.30 2.70
C GLY A 226 12.53 -12.45 3.61
N TYR A 227 13.28 -11.37 3.73
CA TYR A 227 14.32 -11.16 4.71
C TYR A 227 14.03 -9.88 5.50
N ILE A 228 14.02 -9.98 6.83
CA ILE A 228 13.75 -8.86 7.76
C ILE A 228 14.97 -8.72 8.66
N GLY A 229 15.79 -7.71 8.36
CA GLY A 229 16.96 -7.34 9.16
C GLY A 229 16.63 -6.24 10.18
N GLU A 230 17.64 -5.82 10.94
CA GLU A 230 17.48 -4.77 11.98
C GLU A 230 17.20 -3.38 11.37
N THR A 231 17.74 -3.10 10.19
CA THR A 231 17.66 -1.77 9.55
C THR A 231 17.02 -1.80 8.18
N GLY A 232 16.42 -2.92 7.77
CA GLY A 232 15.78 -3.01 6.46
C GLY A 232 15.21 -4.38 6.18
N SER A 233 14.48 -4.47 5.08
CA SER A 233 13.84 -5.70 4.61
C SER A 233 14.00 -5.84 3.11
N ALA A 234 13.85 -7.07 2.62
CA ALA A 234 13.75 -7.36 1.20
C ALA A 234 12.75 -8.50 0.99
N TYR A 235 11.93 -8.38 -0.06
CA TYR A 235 10.93 -9.37 -0.41
C TYR A 235 10.96 -9.65 -1.90
N LEU A 236 10.91 -10.93 -2.26
CA LEU A 236 10.65 -11.40 -3.61
C LEU A 236 9.24 -11.99 -3.62
N ASN A 237 8.39 -11.43 -4.45
CA ASN A 237 6.97 -11.70 -4.51
C ASN A 237 6.58 -12.27 -5.86
N VAL A 238 5.58 -13.12 -5.89
CA VAL A 238 4.96 -13.63 -7.12
C VAL A 238 3.45 -13.74 -6.94
N THR A 239 2.73 -13.39 -7.98
CA THR A 239 1.33 -13.74 -8.16
C THR A 239 1.13 -14.31 -9.56
N THR A 240 0.39 -15.39 -9.71
CA THR A 240 0.09 -15.99 -11.01
C THR A 240 -1.26 -16.68 -10.97
N GLY A 241 -2.05 -16.48 -12.01
CA GLY A 241 -3.37 -17.07 -12.10
C GLY A 241 -4.27 -16.31 -13.06
N SER A 242 -5.49 -16.78 -13.18
CA SER A 242 -6.47 -16.13 -14.03
C SER A 242 -6.94 -14.83 -13.43
N THR A 243 -7.00 -13.79 -14.26
CA THR A 243 -7.81 -12.62 -14.02
C THR A 243 -9.14 -12.82 -14.71
N ASN A 244 -10.22 -12.53 -14.03
CA ASN A 244 -11.53 -12.83 -14.55
C ASN A 244 -11.98 -11.89 -15.66
N PRO A 245 -12.76 -12.41 -16.64
CA PRO A 245 -13.47 -11.55 -17.57
C PRO A 245 -14.46 -10.63 -16.84
N THR A 246 -14.69 -9.47 -17.43
CA THR A 246 -15.64 -8.47 -16.95
C THR A 246 -16.99 -9.12 -16.60
N PRO A 247 -17.47 -9.02 -15.36
CA PRO A 247 -18.75 -9.60 -14.98
C PRO A 247 -19.88 -9.04 -15.85
N GLY A 248 -20.79 -9.91 -16.28
CA GLY A 248 -22.00 -9.50 -17.04
C GLY A 248 -21.90 -9.56 -18.56
N THR A 249 -20.77 -9.93 -19.12
CA THR A 249 -20.71 -10.33 -20.53
C THR A 249 -20.92 -11.84 -20.63
N LEU A 250 -21.95 -12.27 -21.35
CA LEU A 250 -22.20 -13.66 -21.73
C LEU A 250 -21.13 -14.20 -22.70
N VAL A 251 -19.93 -13.71 -22.62
CA VAL A 251 -18.86 -14.04 -23.54
C VAL A 251 -17.88 -14.92 -22.80
N VAL A 252 -17.74 -16.14 -23.34
CA VAL A 252 -16.61 -17.06 -23.26
C VAL A 252 -15.58 -16.68 -22.18
N PRO A 253 -15.22 -17.60 -21.29
CA PRO A 253 -14.16 -17.36 -20.32
C PRO A 253 -12.95 -16.78 -21.07
N SER A 254 -12.65 -15.53 -20.91
CA SER A 254 -11.37 -14.99 -21.31
C SER A 254 -10.38 -15.52 -20.27
N ASP A 255 -9.73 -16.63 -20.57
CA ASP A 255 -8.65 -17.15 -19.73
C ASP A 255 -7.44 -16.24 -19.90
N GLU A 256 -7.53 -15.04 -19.34
CA GLU A 256 -6.39 -14.16 -19.22
C GLU A 256 -5.58 -14.61 -18.01
N ASN A 257 -4.42 -15.20 -18.25
CA ASN A 257 -3.46 -15.54 -17.22
C ASN A 257 -2.50 -14.37 -16.99
N LYS A 258 -2.55 -13.80 -15.79
CA LYS A 258 -1.62 -12.75 -15.36
C LYS A 258 -0.58 -13.31 -14.41
N THR A 259 0.68 -13.06 -14.72
CA THR A 259 1.81 -13.36 -13.83
C THR A 259 2.54 -12.07 -13.53
N GLN A 260 2.79 -11.81 -12.24
CA GLN A 260 3.59 -10.67 -11.81
C GLN A 260 4.66 -11.14 -10.84
N ILE A 261 5.90 -10.69 -11.10
CA ILE A 261 7.05 -10.87 -10.22
C ILE A 261 7.45 -9.50 -9.72
N ASP A 262 7.68 -9.40 -8.42
CA ASP A 262 7.92 -8.13 -7.76
C ASP A 262 9.04 -8.26 -6.73
N PHE A 263 9.92 -7.28 -6.68
CA PHE A 263 10.97 -7.18 -5.68
C PHE A 263 10.83 -5.85 -4.94
N VAL A 264 10.75 -5.93 -3.62
CA VAL A 264 10.65 -4.78 -2.73
C VAL A 264 11.81 -4.81 -1.75
N ALA A 265 12.45 -3.67 -1.52
CA ALA A 265 13.45 -3.54 -0.48
C ALA A 265 13.32 -2.20 0.26
N SER A 266 13.67 -2.20 1.53
CA SER A 266 13.78 -0.99 2.34
C SER A 266 15.04 -1.01 3.18
N LYS A 267 15.64 0.16 3.41
CA LYS A 267 16.86 0.30 4.22
C LYS A 267 16.85 1.64 4.96
N THR A 268 16.95 1.58 6.28
CA THR A 268 17.29 2.73 7.11
C THR A 268 18.82 2.87 7.10
N ILE A 269 19.31 3.97 6.54
CA ILE A 269 20.74 4.26 6.40
C ILE A 269 21.26 4.97 7.66
N SER A 270 20.46 5.91 8.19
CA SER A 270 20.73 6.65 9.43
C SER A 270 19.44 6.97 10.16
N ASP A 271 19.53 7.61 11.33
CA ASP A 271 18.34 8.07 12.07
C ASP A 271 17.47 9.06 11.28
N SER A 272 18.05 9.74 10.29
CA SER A 272 17.35 10.75 9.46
C SER A 272 17.14 10.33 8.02
N PHE A 273 17.75 9.24 7.53
CA PHE A 273 17.70 8.89 6.11
C PHE A 273 17.34 7.43 5.88
N ALA A 274 16.33 7.20 5.03
CA ALA A 274 15.88 5.87 4.63
C ALA A 274 15.67 5.81 3.12
N LEU A 275 15.93 4.64 2.54
CA LEU A 275 15.71 4.31 1.14
C LEU A 275 14.68 3.19 1.00
N GLY A 276 13.93 3.24 -0.08
CA GLY A 276 13.04 2.20 -0.55
C GLY A 276 13.25 1.91 -2.03
N PHE A 277 12.91 0.71 -2.43
CA PHE A 277 13.04 0.26 -3.81
C PHE A 277 11.92 -0.72 -4.14
N ASN A 278 11.36 -0.59 -5.34
CA ASN A 278 10.43 -1.55 -5.91
C ASN A 278 10.77 -1.77 -7.39
N ALA A 279 10.85 -3.01 -7.81
CA ALA A 279 10.94 -3.40 -9.22
C ALA A 279 9.91 -4.49 -9.48
N THR A 280 9.07 -4.30 -10.48
CA THR A 280 7.98 -5.22 -10.79
C THR A 280 7.87 -5.44 -12.29
N TYR A 281 7.52 -6.67 -12.68
CA TYR A 281 7.22 -7.05 -14.06
C TYR A 281 5.94 -7.84 -14.06
N ALA A 282 5.00 -7.48 -14.92
CA ALA A 282 3.72 -8.16 -15.08
C ALA A 282 3.50 -8.52 -16.55
N LYS A 283 3.05 -9.76 -16.77
CA LYS A 283 2.70 -10.29 -18.08
C LYS A 283 1.29 -10.85 -18.05
N SER A 284 0.49 -10.45 -19.02
CA SER A 284 -0.83 -11.01 -19.31
C SER A 284 -0.76 -11.86 -20.57
N LYS A 285 -1.41 -13.02 -20.54
CA LYS A 285 -1.61 -13.88 -21.70
C LYS A 285 -3.08 -14.20 -21.84
N ASN A 286 -3.60 -14.05 -23.04
CA ASN A 286 -4.95 -14.42 -23.37
C ASN A 286 -4.92 -15.74 -24.16
N ASP A 287 -5.56 -16.79 -23.62
CA ASP A 287 -5.51 -18.12 -24.21
C ASP A 287 -6.35 -18.25 -25.51
N PHE A 288 -7.24 -17.28 -25.80
CA PHE A 288 -8.09 -17.29 -26.99
C PHE A 288 -7.57 -16.37 -28.10
N ASP A 289 -6.91 -15.28 -27.74
CA ASP A 289 -6.41 -14.29 -28.69
C ASP A 289 -5.06 -13.75 -28.23
N SER A 290 -3.99 -14.29 -28.78
CA SER A 290 -2.62 -13.86 -28.45
C SER A 290 -2.31 -12.42 -28.86
N THR A 291 -3.17 -11.77 -29.68
CA THR A 291 -3.03 -10.34 -29.97
C THR A 291 -3.37 -9.45 -28.76
N LEU A 292 -3.99 -10.03 -27.72
CA LEU A 292 -4.27 -9.40 -26.44
C LEU A 292 -3.21 -9.70 -25.38
N ASP A 293 -2.18 -10.47 -25.71
CA ASP A 293 -1.01 -10.65 -24.83
C ASP A 293 -0.30 -9.30 -24.66
N GLY A 294 0.21 -9.08 -23.46
CA GLY A 294 0.97 -7.86 -23.20
C GLY A 294 1.72 -7.91 -21.89
N ASP A 295 2.66 -7.00 -21.71
CA ASP A 295 3.43 -6.89 -20.50
C ASP A 295 3.79 -5.44 -20.17
N TRP A 296 4.12 -5.20 -18.92
CA TRP A 296 4.61 -3.94 -18.42
C TRP A 296 5.61 -4.17 -17.30
N PHE A 297 6.47 -3.20 -17.07
CA PHE A 297 7.33 -3.22 -15.89
C PHE A 297 7.47 -1.82 -15.27
N ALA A 298 7.88 -1.79 -14.01
CA ALA A 298 8.19 -0.56 -13.31
C ALA A 298 9.43 -0.73 -12.42
N VAL A 299 10.17 0.37 -12.29
CA VAL A 299 11.25 0.51 -11.32
C VAL A 299 11.05 1.81 -10.55
N VAL A 300 10.95 1.71 -9.23
CA VAL A 300 10.64 2.84 -8.33
C VAL A 300 11.69 2.94 -7.25
N GLY A 301 12.23 4.14 -7.08
CA GLY A 301 13.14 4.49 -5.99
C GLY A 301 12.48 5.49 -5.04
N TYR A 302 12.69 5.30 -3.74
CA TYR A 302 12.19 6.17 -2.67
C TYR A 302 13.35 6.64 -1.80
N ALA A 303 13.37 7.93 -1.49
CA ALA A 303 14.33 8.53 -0.55
C ALA A 303 13.58 9.41 0.45
N ASN A 304 13.76 9.13 1.73
CA ASN A 304 13.08 9.84 2.80
C ASN A 304 14.12 10.47 3.73
N TYR A 305 14.04 11.79 3.94
CA TYR A 305 14.95 12.52 4.81
C TYR A 305 14.18 13.28 5.90
N ALA A 306 14.37 12.90 7.15
CA ALA A 306 13.79 13.56 8.31
C ALA A 306 14.71 14.69 8.78
N PHE A 307 14.30 15.96 8.61
CA PHE A 307 14.99 17.11 9.17
C PHE A 307 14.89 17.13 10.71
N ASN A 308 13.75 16.70 11.21
CA ASN A 308 13.45 16.55 12.63
C ASN A 308 12.21 15.63 12.79
N PRO A 309 11.76 15.28 14.02
CA PRO A 309 10.62 14.40 14.23
C PRO A 309 9.28 14.86 13.62
N ALA A 310 9.15 16.17 13.33
CA ALA A 310 7.92 16.75 12.78
C ALA A 310 7.99 17.01 11.28
N LEU A 311 9.19 16.99 10.66
CA LEU A 311 9.35 17.40 9.27
C LEU A 311 10.20 16.38 8.49
N LEU A 312 9.61 15.77 7.46
CA LEU A 312 10.22 14.78 6.59
C LEU A 312 10.02 15.17 5.12
N LEU A 313 11.08 15.13 4.34
CA LEU A 313 11.04 15.23 2.87
C LEU A 313 11.03 13.81 2.31
N ALA A 314 10.09 13.51 1.43
CA ALA A 314 10.00 12.28 0.67
C ALA A 314 10.17 12.57 -0.83
N TYR A 315 10.98 11.79 -1.48
CA TYR A 315 11.16 11.81 -2.92
C TYR A 315 10.92 10.41 -3.49
N ARG A 316 10.10 10.35 -4.55
CA ARG A 316 9.88 9.15 -5.35
C ARG A 316 10.26 9.44 -6.80
N ILE A 317 11.04 8.54 -7.39
CA ILE A 317 11.38 8.49 -8.80
C ILE A 317 10.89 7.16 -9.36
N GLU A 318 10.25 7.19 -10.51
CA GLU A 318 9.68 6.01 -11.13
C GLU A 318 9.90 6.02 -12.65
N TYR A 319 10.25 4.87 -13.19
CA TYR A 319 10.11 4.55 -14.61
C TYR A 319 9.11 3.42 -14.75
N PHE A 320 8.04 3.68 -15.49
CA PHE A 320 6.99 2.74 -15.82
C PHE A 320 6.96 2.54 -17.33
N ASP A 321 7.02 1.30 -17.79
CA ASP A 321 7.00 0.96 -19.22
C ASP A 321 5.79 0.07 -19.52
N ALA A 322 4.93 0.55 -20.38
CA ALA A 322 3.71 -0.10 -20.84
C ALA A 322 3.68 -0.22 -22.39
N LYS A 323 4.85 -0.22 -23.04
CA LYS A 323 4.93 -0.23 -24.51
C LYS A 323 4.30 -1.45 -25.12
N ASP A 324 4.43 -2.59 -24.47
CA ASP A 324 3.85 -3.85 -24.93
C ASP A 324 2.55 -4.21 -24.18
N ALA A 325 2.01 -3.30 -23.37
CA ALA A 325 0.73 -3.50 -22.69
C ALA A 325 -0.44 -3.20 -23.64
N LEU A 326 -1.48 -4.02 -23.55
CA LEU A 326 -2.69 -3.88 -24.37
C LEU A 326 -3.97 -3.65 -23.55
N ASN A 327 -3.85 -3.69 -22.20
CA ASN A 327 -4.98 -3.59 -21.29
C ASN A 327 -4.84 -2.48 -20.23
N LEU A 328 -3.92 -1.53 -20.43
CA LEU A 328 -3.69 -0.41 -19.52
C LEU A 328 -4.30 0.92 -20.01
N GLY A 329 -5.23 0.85 -20.96
CA GLY A 329 -5.97 2.00 -21.47
C GLY A 329 -5.06 3.05 -22.10
N THR A 330 -5.08 4.28 -21.59
CA THR A 330 -4.29 5.40 -22.13
C THR A 330 -2.78 5.19 -22.09
N LEU A 331 -2.29 4.30 -21.21
CA LEU A 331 -0.85 3.98 -21.11
C LEU A 331 -0.36 3.00 -22.18
N ASN A 332 -1.25 2.32 -22.90
CA ASN A 332 -0.83 1.36 -23.92
C ASN A 332 0.14 2.00 -24.92
N GLY A 333 1.26 1.34 -25.18
CA GLY A 333 2.27 1.81 -26.12
C GLY A 333 3.20 2.90 -25.58
N SER A 334 3.06 3.32 -24.31
CA SER A 334 3.82 4.42 -23.72
C SER A 334 4.70 3.98 -22.56
N SER A 335 5.73 4.76 -22.27
CA SER A 335 6.45 4.72 -21.00
C SER A 335 6.33 6.07 -20.29
N VAL A 336 6.42 6.06 -18.96
CA VAL A 336 6.31 7.27 -18.13
C VAL A 336 7.49 7.33 -17.18
N PHE A 337 8.16 8.49 -17.13
CA PHE A 337 9.14 8.84 -16.12
C PHE A 337 8.51 9.85 -15.15
N ALA A 338 8.27 9.42 -13.92
CA ALA A 338 7.55 10.20 -12.92
C ALA A 338 8.46 10.62 -11.76
N ASN A 339 8.28 11.85 -11.29
CA ASN A 339 9.00 12.42 -10.14
C ASN A 339 8.00 13.02 -9.18
N THR A 340 8.08 12.66 -7.91
CA THR A 340 7.19 13.14 -6.86
C THR A 340 8.00 13.60 -5.65
N VAL A 341 7.76 14.83 -5.19
CA VAL A 341 8.36 15.41 -3.98
C VAL A 341 7.26 15.76 -3.00
N SER A 342 7.31 15.25 -1.79
CA SER A 342 6.33 15.49 -0.74
C SER A 342 7.00 15.94 0.55
N LEU A 343 6.47 16.96 1.20
CA LEU A 343 6.92 17.41 2.50
C LEU A 343 5.90 16.99 3.56
N ASN A 344 6.27 16.10 4.47
CA ASN A 344 5.39 15.61 5.52
C ASN A 344 5.61 16.46 6.79
N TYR A 345 4.65 17.32 7.12
CA TYR A 345 4.66 18.11 8.35
C TYR A 345 3.69 17.53 9.37
N LYS A 346 4.22 16.97 10.45
CA LYS A 346 3.47 16.23 11.47
C LYS A 346 3.17 17.09 12.69
N VAL A 347 1.88 17.18 13.04
CA VAL A 347 1.37 17.85 14.23
C VAL A 347 0.56 16.86 15.05
N GLY A 348 1.18 16.23 16.05
CA GLY A 348 0.56 15.15 16.79
C GLY A 348 0.31 13.91 15.91
N LYS A 349 -0.95 13.55 15.71
CA LYS A 349 -1.40 12.47 14.83
C LYS A 349 -1.84 12.96 13.43
N LEU A 350 -1.85 14.27 13.22
CA LEU A 350 -2.14 14.89 11.93
C LEU A 350 -0.84 15.05 11.13
N THR A 351 -0.88 14.77 9.83
CA THR A 351 0.21 15.08 8.90
C THR A 351 -0.34 15.90 7.74
N ILE A 352 0.30 17.04 7.46
CA ILE A 352 0.00 17.90 6.30
C ILE A 352 1.07 17.64 5.26
N ILE A 353 0.65 17.37 4.00
CA ILE A 353 1.51 16.89 2.93
C ILE A 353 1.32 17.74 1.67
N PRO A 354 2.02 18.88 1.51
CA PRO A 354 2.21 19.48 0.20
C PRO A 354 3.07 18.55 -0.66
N GLU A 355 2.62 18.34 -1.90
CA GLU A 355 3.25 17.45 -2.88
C GLU A 355 3.28 18.10 -4.25
N LEU A 356 4.39 17.92 -4.97
CA LEU A 356 4.55 18.27 -6.37
C LEU A 356 4.89 17.01 -7.15
N ARG A 357 4.26 16.84 -8.31
CA ARG A 357 4.55 15.72 -9.20
C ARG A 357 4.65 16.18 -10.65
N TYR A 358 5.64 15.60 -11.34
CA TYR A 358 5.85 15.75 -12.77
C TYR A 358 5.99 14.38 -13.42
N ASP A 359 5.16 14.12 -14.41
CA ASP A 359 5.17 12.91 -15.23
C ASP A 359 5.54 13.30 -16.66
N ALA A 360 6.52 12.59 -17.25
CA ALA A 360 6.95 12.72 -18.63
C ALA A 360 6.75 11.37 -19.33
N ALA A 361 5.87 11.33 -20.32
CA ALA A 361 5.59 10.15 -21.11
C ALA A 361 6.34 10.16 -22.45
N SER A 362 6.55 8.97 -23.04
CA SER A 362 7.11 8.82 -24.39
C SER A 362 6.12 9.17 -25.49
N GLU A 363 4.82 9.10 -25.20
CA GLU A 363 3.72 9.40 -26.09
C GLU A 363 2.84 10.52 -25.51
N ASP A 364 2.02 11.14 -26.34
CA ASP A 364 1.14 12.25 -25.96
C ASP A 364 -0.14 11.74 -25.26
N ILE A 365 0.03 11.19 -24.04
CA ILE A 365 -1.03 10.54 -23.26
C ILE A 365 -1.73 11.48 -22.26
N PHE A 366 -1.23 12.69 -22.11
CA PHE A 366 -1.82 13.74 -21.26
C PHE A 366 -2.48 14.81 -22.13
N LEU A 367 -3.16 15.76 -21.49
CA LEU A 367 -3.75 16.91 -22.12
C LEU A 367 -3.11 18.20 -21.59
N ASP A 368 -2.78 19.11 -22.50
CA ASP A 368 -2.29 20.44 -22.15
C ASP A 368 -3.45 21.39 -21.77
N LYS A 369 -3.14 22.68 -21.50
CA LYS A 369 -4.13 23.72 -21.12
C LYS A 369 -5.20 24.00 -22.18
N ASP A 370 -4.94 23.66 -23.43
CA ASP A 370 -5.83 23.83 -24.56
C ASP A 370 -6.57 22.51 -24.94
N ALA A 371 -6.46 21.49 -24.05
CA ALA A 371 -6.97 20.13 -24.22
C ALA A 371 -6.37 19.40 -25.45
N LEU A 372 -5.16 19.76 -25.84
CA LEU A 372 -4.40 19.05 -26.88
C LEU A 372 -3.51 17.97 -26.27
N PRO A 373 -3.29 16.84 -26.98
CA PRO A 373 -2.39 15.81 -26.51
C PRO A 373 -0.97 16.32 -26.24
N THR A 374 -0.36 15.85 -25.15
CA THR A 374 1.00 16.20 -24.74
C THR A 374 1.65 15.05 -23.96
N GLY A 375 2.97 14.97 -24.02
CA GLY A 375 3.76 13.97 -23.25
C GLY A 375 4.01 14.34 -21.79
N GLY A 376 3.50 15.45 -21.27
CA GLY A 376 3.84 15.89 -19.90
C GLY A 376 2.63 16.29 -19.05
N SER A 377 2.66 15.98 -17.75
CA SER A 377 1.70 16.46 -16.76
C SER A 377 2.43 16.96 -15.52
N PHE A 378 2.03 18.12 -15.01
CA PHE A 378 2.57 18.70 -13.77
C PHE A 378 1.44 19.17 -12.87
N TYR A 379 1.45 18.69 -11.62
CA TYR A 379 0.46 19.11 -10.64
C TYR A 379 1.02 19.37 -9.25
N ALA A 380 0.29 20.19 -8.50
CA ALA A 380 0.44 20.37 -7.06
C ALA A 380 -0.73 19.70 -6.33
N LEU A 381 -0.43 19.14 -5.17
CA LEU A 381 -1.41 18.52 -4.29
C LEU A 381 -1.13 18.93 -2.85
N LEU A 382 -2.18 19.22 -2.09
CA LEU A 382 -2.11 19.41 -0.65
C LEU A 382 -3.00 18.37 0.01
N ALA A 383 -2.41 17.45 0.75
CA ALA A 383 -3.15 16.46 1.50
C ALA A 383 -3.03 16.64 2.99
N THR A 384 -3.99 16.04 3.70
CA THR A 384 -3.99 15.94 5.15
C THR A 384 -4.38 14.51 5.52
N THR A 385 -3.56 13.87 6.36
CA THR A 385 -3.82 12.52 6.88
C THR A 385 -3.85 12.56 8.40
N TYR A 386 -4.71 11.73 9.00
CA TYR A 386 -4.86 11.57 10.44
C TYR A 386 -4.97 10.09 10.80
N SER A 387 -4.33 9.66 11.90
CA SER A 387 -4.47 8.30 12.43
C SER A 387 -4.72 8.32 13.94
N PHE A 388 -5.44 7.36 14.48
CA PHE A 388 -5.79 7.28 15.92
C PHE A 388 -5.62 5.87 16.49
#